data_198b43a7d74baee4c741911879df7a2e
#
_entry.id   198b43a7d74baee4c741911879df7a2e
#
_cell.length_a   1.000
_cell.length_b   1.000
_cell.length_c   1.000
_cell.angle_alpha   90.00
_cell.angle_beta   90.00
_cell.angle_gamma   90.00
#
_symmetry.space_group_name_H-M   'P 1'
#
loop_
_entity.id
_entity.type
_entity.pdbx_description
1 polymer ?
#
loop_
_entity_poly.entity_id
_entity_poly.type
_entity_poly.pdbx_seq_one_letter_code
_entity_poly.pdbx_strand_id
1 'polypeptide(L)'
;RANHPLLVLLHGLEGSSAAHYMRGIADKAFAAGFNVIRLNQRNWGGTEHLAAGLYHSGLSHDADVVLGEVVARDGITDVVIAGYSLGGNLALKLAGDHGDAPPPQLRGVAAVSPVIELEACVRALERRSNVIYQWNFVRGLRGRMLRKDQCFPGRFPIERLPGIRT
;
A
#
# COMPACT_ATOMS: atom_id res chain seq x y z
N ARG A 1 -5.11 17.18 -15.10
CA ARG A 1 -6.13 17.61 -16.07
C ARG A 1 -7.40 17.98 -15.30
N ALA A 2 -7.94 19.17 -15.53
CA ALA A 2 -9.19 19.57 -14.89
C ALA A 2 -10.33 18.63 -15.36
N ASN A 3 -11.27 18.34 -14.47
CA ASN A 3 -12.48 17.54 -14.72
C ASN A 3 -12.25 16.10 -15.21
N HIS A 4 -11.08 15.53 -14.97
CA HIS A 4 -10.81 14.11 -15.22
C HIS A 4 -10.87 13.31 -13.92
N PRO A 5 -11.39 12.07 -13.93
CA PRO A 5 -11.41 11.21 -12.74
C PRO A 5 -9.98 10.92 -12.29
N LEU A 6 -9.82 10.67 -10.99
CA LEU A 6 -8.56 10.33 -10.38
C LEU A 6 -8.50 8.82 -10.09
N LEU A 7 -7.38 8.20 -10.46
CA LEU A 7 -7.02 6.86 -10.01
C LEU A 7 -5.91 6.96 -8.95
N VAL A 8 -6.18 6.49 -7.74
CA VAL A 8 -5.18 6.32 -6.68
C VAL A 8 -4.71 4.87 -6.68
N LEU A 9 -3.41 4.65 -6.85
CA LEU A 9 -2.80 3.33 -6.91
C LEU A 9 -2.05 3.01 -5.61
N LEU A 10 -2.37 1.85 -5.02
CA LEU A 10 -1.75 1.30 -3.82
C LEU A 10 -0.88 0.08 -4.20
N HIS A 11 0.43 0.14 -3.91
CA HIS A 11 1.35 -0.96 -4.22
C HIS A 11 1.24 -2.13 -3.22
N GLY A 12 1.77 -3.29 -3.59
CA GLY A 12 1.87 -4.45 -2.71
C GLY A 12 3.04 -4.35 -1.72
N LEU A 13 3.17 -5.39 -0.88
CA LEU A 13 4.27 -5.52 0.08
C LEU A 13 5.62 -5.40 -0.63
N GLU A 14 6.58 -4.69 -0.02
CA GLU A 14 7.91 -4.38 -0.57
C GLU A 14 7.88 -3.56 -1.89
N GLY A 15 6.71 -3.04 -2.29
CA GLY A 15 6.59 -2.16 -3.45
C GLY A 15 6.88 -0.68 -3.16
N SER A 16 6.68 0.13 -4.17
CA SER A 16 6.71 1.60 -4.09
C SER A 16 5.98 2.21 -5.28
N SER A 17 5.80 3.52 -5.27
CA SER A 17 5.27 4.26 -6.42
C SER A 17 6.12 4.10 -7.69
N ALA A 18 7.39 3.73 -7.55
CA ALA A 18 8.33 3.51 -8.66
C ALA A 18 8.33 2.08 -9.22
N ALA A 19 7.60 1.14 -8.60
CA ALA A 19 7.52 -0.23 -9.09
C ALA A 19 7.01 -0.27 -10.55
N HIS A 20 7.58 -1.19 -11.36
CA HIS A 20 7.30 -1.25 -12.80
C HIS A 20 5.81 -1.38 -13.12
N TYR A 21 5.08 -2.24 -12.39
CA TYR A 21 3.64 -2.42 -12.58
C TYR A 21 2.84 -1.17 -12.20
N MET A 22 3.25 -0.44 -11.14
CA MET A 22 2.62 0.82 -10.74
C MET A 22 2.76 1.89 -11.83
N ARG A 23 3.94 1.97 -12.45
CA ARG A 23 4.21 2.88 -13.57
C ARG A 23 3.40 2.48 -14.80
N GLY A 24 3.42 1.19 -15.16
CA GLY A 24 2.71 0.70 -16.34
C GLY A 24 1.20 0.89 -16.27
N ILE A 25 0.59 0.69 -15.08
CA ILE A 25 -0.84 0.95 -14.89
C ILE A 25 -1.12 2.46 -14.90
N ALA A 26 -0.27 3.27 -14.28
CA ALA A 26 -0.41 4.72 -14.31
C ALA A 26 -0.40 5.27 -15.74
N ASP A 27 0.52 4.81 -16.57
CA ASP A 27 0.61 5.22 -17.98
C ASP A 27 -0.67 4.84 -18.75
N LYS A 28 -1.16 3.62 -18.56
CA LYS A 28 -2.41 3.16 -19.21
C LYS A 28 -3.63 3.95 -18.74
N ALA A 29 -3.74 4.17 -17.44
CA ALA A 29 -4.85 4.95 -16.88
C ALA A 29 -4.81 6.41 -17.36
N PHE A 30 -3.62 7.01 -17.43
CA PHE A 30 -3.45 8.35 -17.94
C PHE A 30 -3.82 8.46 -19.43
N ALA A 31 -3.46 7.46 -20.23
CA ALA A 31 -3.88 7.36 -21.63
C ALA A 31 -5.41 7.18 -21.76
N ALA A 32 -6.05 6.50 -20.80
CA ALA A 32 -7.49 6.33 -20.73
C ALA A 32 -8.24 7.55 -20.16
N GLY A 33 -7.54 8.65 -19.87
CA GLY A 33 -8.16 9.91 -19.44
C GLY A 33 -8.22 10.12 -17.93
N PHE A 34 -7.61 9.28 -17.11
CA PHE A 34 -7.52 9.50 -15.68
C PHE A 34 -6.37 10.45 -15.32
N ASN A 35 -6.52 11.21 -14.25
CA ASN A 35 -5.39 11.64 -13.45
C ASN A 35 -4.92 10.46 -12.60
N VAL A 36 -3.64 10.40 -12.23
CA VAL A 36 -3.13 9.24 -11.49
C VAL A 36 -2.22 9.67 -10.35
N ILE A 37 -2.50 9.16 -9.16
CA ILE A 37 -1.61 9.20 -8.01
C ILE A 37 -1.08 7.79 -7.77
N ARG A 38 0.23 7.62 -7.71
CA ARG A 38 0.91 6.41 -7.25
C ARG A 38 1.37 6.66 -5.82
N LEU A 39 0.62 6.17 -4.84
CA LEU A 39 0.88 6.43 -3.44
C LEU A 39 2.06 5.58 -2.94
N ASN A 40 3.07 6.21 -2.33
CA ASN A 40 3.98 5.51 -1.44
C ASN A 40 3.28 5.34 -0.10
N GLN A 41 2.93 4.12 0.24
CA GLN A 41 2.36 3.81 1.53
C GLN A 41 3.40 4.05 2.62
N ARG A 42 2.96 4.25 3.86
CA ARG A 42 3.80 4.56 5.01
C ARG A 42 5.02 3.64 5.10
N ASN A 43 6.20 4.21 5.30
CA ASN A 43 7.50 3.54 5.37
C ASN A 43 8.01 2.90 4.06
N TRP A 44 7.36 3.15 2.92
CA TRP A 44 7.76 2.61 1.62
C TRP A 44 8.23 3.72 0.68
N GLY A 45 9.06 3.33 -0.31
CA GLY A 45 9.53 4.31 -1.30
C GLY A 45 10.42 5.41 -0.74
N GLY A 46 11.14 5.16 0.35
CA GLY A 46 12.04 6.14 0.97
C GLY A 46 11.35 7.05 1.99
N THR A 47 10.14 6.72 2.44
CA THR A 47 9.36 7.53 3.38
C THR A 47 9.51 7.08 4.84
N GLU A 48 10.49 6.24 5.15
CA GLU A 48 10.71 5.69 6.50
C GLU A 48 10.86 6.75 7.58
N HIS A 49 11.41 7.89 7.22
CA HIS A 49 11.68 9.02 8.14
C HIS A 49 10.45 9.89 8.44
N LEU A 50 9.37 9.79 7.64
CA LEU A 50 8.21 10.69 7.76
C LEU A 50 7.28 10.33 8.93
N ALA A 51 7.25 9.08 9.37
CA ALA A 51 6.35 8.66 10.44
C ALA A 51 7.01 7.60 11.32
N ALA A 52 6.89 7.72 12.63
CA ALA A 52 7.43 6.74 13.56
C ALA A 52 6.67 5.41 13.58
N GLY A 53 5.38 5.41 13.25
CA GLY A 53 4.55 4.20 13.20
C GLY A 53 4.97 3.24 12.09
N LEU A 54 4.69 1.95 12.29
CA LEU A 54 4.91 0.93 11.27
C LEU A 54 3.68 0.81 10.36
N TYR A 55 3.95 0.35 9.14
CA TYR A 55 2.93 -0.07 8.20
C TYR A 55 2.36 -1.45 8.58
N HIS A 56 1.08 -1.63 8.39
CA HIS A 56 0.39 -2.92 8.56
C HIS A 56 -0.84 -3.02 7.66
N SER A 57 -1.36 -4.23 7.51
CA SER A 57 -2.49 -4.56 6.63
C SER A 57 -3.82 -3.86 6.98
N GLY A 58 -3.96 -3.35 8.19
CA GLY A 58 -5.14 -2.61 8.62
C GLY A 58 -5.07 -1.09 8.41
N LEU A 59 -4.01 -0.56 7.78
CA LEU A 59 -3.75 0.89 7.70
C LEU A 59 -4.43 1.52 6.46
N SER A 60 -5.76 1.31 6.31
CA SER A 60 -6.59 1.93 5.27
C SER A 60 -6.71 3.44 5.43
N HIS A 61 -6.61 3.94 6.68
CA HIS A 61 -6.73 5.36 7.02
C HIS A 61 -5.75 6.26 6.25
N ASP A 62 -4.54 5.82 5.96
CA ASP A 62 -3.59 6.64 5.19
C ASP A 62 -4.11 6.92 3.76
N ALA A 63 -4.76 5.95 3.14
CA ALA A 63 -5.39 6.14 1.82
C ALA A 63 -6.65 7.00 1.91
N ASP A 64 -7.39 6.89 3.01
CA ASP A 64 -8.57 7.70 3.28
C ASP A 64 -8.22 9.19 3.45
N VAL A 65 -7.16 9.49 4.19
CA VAL A 65 -6.62 10.85 4.30
C VAL A 65 -6.25 11.43 2.94
N VAL A 66 -5.57 10.65 2.09
CA VAL A 66 -5.24 11.08 0.71
C VAL A 66 -6.50 11.34 -0.10
N LEU A 67 -7.52 10.47 0.01
CA LEU A 67 -8.82 10.69 -0.64
C LEU A 67 -9.44 12.02 -0.21
N GLY A 68 -9.52 12.27 1.10
CA GLY A 68 -10.04 13.53 1.63
C GLY A 68 -9.26 14.76 1.16
N GLU A 69 -7.92 14.67 1.14
CA GLU A 69 -7.05 15.77 0.68
C GLU A 69 -7.24 16.11 -0.80
N VAL A 70 -7.27 15.12 -1.69
CA VAL A 70 -7.44 15.38 -3.12
C VAL A 70 -8.82 15.94 -3.44
N VAL A 71 -9.85 15.52 -2.70
CA VAL A 71 -11.20 16.08 -2.82
C VAL A 71 -11.21 17.54 -2.35
N ALA A 72 -10.65 17.82 -1.17
CA ALA A 72 -10.73 19.14 -0.55
C ALA A 72 -9.83 20.19 -1.25
N ARG A 73 -8.61 19.80 -1.64
CA ARG A 73 -7.62 20.74 -2.20
C ARG A 73 -7.69 20.87 -3.71
N ASP A 74 -7.90 19.74 -4.38
CA ASP A 74 -7.79 19.68 -5.84
C ASP A 74 -9.17 19.67 -6.53
N GLY A 75 -10.25 19.68 -5.72
CA GLY A 75 -11.63 19.71 -6.21
C GLY A 75 -12.01 18.47 -7.04
N ILE A 76 -11.36 17.33 -6.78
CA ILE A 76 -11.64 16.08 -7.50
C ILE A 76 -13.01 15.55 -7.12
N THR A 77 -13.83 15.26 -8.11
CA THR A 77 -15.21 14.80 -7.92
C THR A 77 -15.40 13.30 -8.09
N ASP A 78 -14.45 12.65 -8.74
CA ASP A 78 -14.53 11.23 -9.08
C ASP A 78 -13.19 10.54 -8.81
N VAL A 79 -13.15 9.67 -7.81
CA VAL A 79 -11.95 8.93 -7.40
C VAL A 79 -12.20 7.43 -7.46
N VAL A 80 -11.27 6.71 -8.07
CA VAL A 80 -11.19 5.25 -7.99
C VAL A 80 -9.89 4.91 -7.27
N ILE A 81 -9.93 3.94 -6.34
CA ILE A 81 -8.74 3.43 -5.66
C ILE A 81 -8.47 2.02 -6.17
N ALA A 82 -7.28 1.77 -6.67
CA ALA A 82 -6.88 0.43 -7.10
C ALA A 82 -5.63 -0.03 -6.36
N GLY A 83 -5.64 -1.27 -5.89
CA GLY A 83 -4.55 -1.83 -5.12
C GLY A 83 -4.12 -3.22 -5.56
N TYR A 84 -2.84 -3.51 -5.37
CA TYR A 84 -2.21 -4.79 -5.70
C TYR A 84 -1.80 -5.52 -4.43
N SER A 85 -2.12 -6.83 -4.34
CA SER A 85 -1.75 -7.67 -3.21
C SER A 85 -2.17 -7.00 -1.88
N LEU A 86 -1.23 -6.64 -1.01
CA LEU A 86 -1.49 -5.94 0.25
C LEU A 86 -2.14 -4.55 0.03
N GLY A 87 -1.79 -3.83 -1.04
CA GLY A 87 -2.50 -2.60 -1.43
C GLY A 87 -3.95 -2.86 -1.85
N GLY A 88 -4.22 -4.03 -2.46
CA GLY A 88 -5.57 -4.49 -2.75
C GLY A 88 -6.38 -4.77 -1.49
N ASN A 89 -5.76 -5.40 -0.49
CA ASN A 89 -6.37 -5.56 0.84
C ASN A 89 -6.74 -4.20 1.46
N LEU A 90 -5.85 -3.20 1.39
CA LEU A 90 -6.14 -1.87 1.92
C LEU A 90 -7.27 -1.16 1.18
N ALA A 91 -7.34 -1.30 -0.15
CA ALA A 91 -8.43 -0.73 -0.94
C ALA A 91 -9.79 -1.34 -0.55
N LEU A 92 -9.85 -2.67 -0.39
CA LEU A 92 -11.06 -3.36 0.06
C LEU A 92 -11.43 -3.00 1.51
N LYS A 93 -10.40 -2.93 2.39
CA LYS A 93 -10.64 -2.52 3.79
C LYS A 93 -11.18 -1.10 3.87
N LEU A 94 -10.62 -0.16 3.11
CA LEU A 94 -11.13 1.21 3.05
C LEU A 94 -12.60 1.25 2.64
N ALA A 95 -12.97 0.50 1.60
CA ALA A 95 -14.37 0.40 1.19
C ALA A 95 -15.26 -0.19 2.29
N GLY A 96 -14.78 -1.23 2.98
CA GLY A 96 -15.49 -1.84 4.11
C GLY A 96 -15.61 -0.91 5.32
N ASP A 97 -14.58 -0.11 5.61
CA ASP A 97 -14.61 0.86 6.71
C ASP A 97 -15.64 1.96 6.46
N HIS A 98 -15.87 2.35 5.22
CA HIS A 98 -16.93 3.29 4.86
C HIS A 98 -18.33 2.66 4.86
N GLY A 99 -18.44 1.34 4.66
CA GLY A 99 -19.71 0.63 4.63
C GLY A 99 -20.70 1.22 3.62
N ASP A 100 -21.91 1.51 4.08
CA ASP A 100 -22.99 2.03 3.23
C ASP A 100 -22.94 3.56 3.04
N ALA A 101 -21.96 4.25 3.65
CA ALA A 101 -21.84 5.70 3.60
C ALA A 101 -20.47 6.18 3.10
N PRO A 102 -19.99 5.73 1.93
CA PRO A 102 -18.72 6.20 1.37
C PRO A 102 -18.83 7.68 0.98
N PRO A 103 -17.69 8.41 0.95
CA PRO A 103 -17.66 9.74 0.37
C PRO A 103 -18.23 9.72 -1.06
N PRO A 104 -19.10 10.68 -1.44
CA PRO A 104 -19.75 10.68 -2.75
C PRO A 104 -18.77 10.73 -3.93
N GLN A 105 -17.54 11.17 -3.69
CA GLN A 105 -16.49 11.19 -4.69
C GLN A 105 -15.83 9.82 -4.90
N LEU A 106 -15.90 8.89 -3.95
CA LEU A 106 -15.36 7.54 -4.09
C LEU A 106 -16.29 6.70 -4.97
N ARG A 107 -15.95 6.54 -6.24
CA ARG A 107 -16.74 5.83 -7.24
C ARG A 107 -16.56 4.31 -7.21
N GLY A 108 -15.46 3.84 -6.68
CA GLY A 108 -15.22 2.41 -6.54
C GLY A 108 -13.80 2.08 -6.13
N VAL A 109 -13.62 0.80 -5.81
CA VAL A 109 -12.31 0.21 -5.53
C VAL A 109 -12.06 -0.98 -6.43
N ALA A 110 -10.81 -1.19 -6.82
CA ALA A 110 -10.37 -2.34 -7.58
C ALA A 110 -9.20 -3.02 -6.84
N ALA A 111 -9.30 -4.33 -6.65
CA ALA A 111 -8.26 -5.09 -5.97
C ALA A 111 -7.73 -6.21 -6.87
N VAL A 112 -6.43 -6.20 -7.12
CA VAL A 112 -5.76 -7.21 -7.93
C VAL A 112 -5.00 -8.16 -7.01
N SER A 113 -5.41 -9.44 -7.02
CA SER A 113 -4.84 -10.50 -6.16
C SER A 113 -4.71 -10.05 -4.69
N PRO A 114 -5.79 -9.54 -4.07
CA PRO A 114 -5.73 -9.01 -2.71
C PRO A 114 -5.44 -10.09 -1.69
N VAL A 115 -4.74 -9.73 -0.62
CA VAL A 115 -4.52 -10.61 0.53
C VAL A 115 -5.72 -10.49 1.47
N ILE A 116 -6.75 -11.30 1.28
CA ILE A 116 -7.98 -11.25 2.09
C ILE A 116 -7.77 -12.02 3.40
N GLU A 117 -7.25 -13.25 3.30
CA GLU A 117 -6.94 -14.13 4.43
C GLU A 117 -5.44 -14.07 4.75
N LEU A 118 -5.04 -13.15 5.63
CA LEU A 118 -3.63 -12.90 5.95
C LEU A 118 -2.93 -14.13 6.51
N GLU A 119 -3.58 -14.86 7.43
CA GLU A 119 -3.01 -16.05 8.05
C GLU A 119 -2.80 -17.17 7.01
N ALA A 120 -3.77 -17.40 6.15
CA ALA A 120 -3.66 -18.40 5.08
C ALA A 120 -2.52 -18.02 4.10
N CYS A 121 -2.35 -16.74 3.79
CA CYS A 121 -1.26 -16.26 2.96
C CYS A 121 0.11 -16.49 3.61
N VAL A 122 0.27 -16.19 4.90
CA VAL A 122 1.52 -16.43 5.62
C VAL A 122 1.83 -17.92 5.65
N ARG A 123 0.87 -18.78 6.02
CA ARG A 123 1.04 -20.24 6.00
C ARG A 123 1.39 -20.77 4.60
N ALA A 124 0.86 -20.17 3.54
CA ALA A 124 1.23 -20.53 2.18
C ALA A 124 2.67 -20.14 1.86
N LEU A 125 3.13 -18.98 2.30
CA LEU A 125 4.52 -18.54 2.13
C LEU A 125 5.51 -19.44 2.89
N GLU A 126 5.13 -20.01 4.02
CA GLU A 126 5.96 -20.91 4.84
C GLU A 126 6.15 -22.31 4.23
N ARG A 127 5.40 -22.66 3.17
CA ARG A 127 5.57 -23.96 2.50
C ARG A 127 6.95 -24.03 1.84
N ARG A 128 7.56 -25.21 1.85
CA ARG A 128 8.88 -25.45 1.23
C ARG A 128 8.96 -25.02 -0.23
N SER A 129 7.87 -25.14 -0.98
CA SER A 129 7.78 -24.67 -2.37
C SER A 129 7.95 -23.16 -2.53
N ASN A 130 7.72 -22.39 -1.47
CA ASN A 130 7.73 -20.93 -1.48
C ASN A 130 8.94 -20.32 -0.73
N VAL A 131 9.92 -21.14 -0.35
CA VAL A 131 11.07 -20.73 0.47
C VAL A 131 11.84 -19.53 -0.11
N ILE A 132 11.95 -19.44 -1.44
CA ILE A 132 12.63 -18.32 -2.11
C ILE A 132 11.84 -17.03 -1.93
N TYR A 133 10.51 -17.09 -2.08
CA TYR A 133 9.63 -15.94 -1.86
C TYR A 133 9.67 -15.50 -0.39
N GLN A 134 9.55 -16.43 0.53
CA GLN A 134 9.62 -16.17 1.97
C GLN A 134 10.95 -15.50 2.33
N TRP A 135 12.07 -16.07 1.89
CA TRP A 135 13.40 -15.49 2.14
C TRP A 135 13.52 -14.06 1.61
N ASN A 136 13.01 -13.81 0.41
CA ASN A 136 13.04 -12.48 -0.20
C ASN A 136 12.23 -11.46 0.61
N PHE A 137 11.01 -11.83 1.05
CA PHE A 137 10.19 -10.97 1.90
C PHE A 137 10.83 -10.70 3.25
N VAL A 138 11.30 -11.73 3.95
CA VAL A 138 11.96 -11.58 5.25
C VAL A 138 13.19 -10.70 5.15
N ARG A 139 14.02 -10.89 4.11
CA ARG A 139 15.19 -10.05 3.86
C ARG A 139 14.80 -8.57 3.65
N GLY A 140 13.79 -8.31 2.83
CA GLY A 140 13.30 -6.97 2.55
C GLY A 140 12.77 -6.28 3.81
N LEU A 141 11.92 -6.98 4.56
CA LEU A 141 11.34 -6.47 5.81
C LEU A 141 12.41 -6.19 6.88
N ARG A 142 13.40 -7.07 7.03
CA ARG A 142 14.56 -6.84 7.93
C ARG A 142 15.33 -5.58 7.54
N GLY A 143 15.68 -5.44 6.27
CA GLY A 143 16.38 -4.25 5.77
C GLY A 143 15.58 -2.97 6.03
N ARG A 144 14.27 -3.04 5.92
CA ARG A 144 13.38 -1.92 6.23
C ARG A 144 13.37 -1.58 7.72
N MET A 145 13.27 -2.58 8.59
CA MET A 145 13.32 -2.36 10.03
C MET A 145 14.63 -1.72 10.47
N LEU A 146 15.77 -2.12 9.88
CA LEU A 146 17.06 -1.49 10.15
C LEU A 146 17.09 -0.02 9.71
N ARG A 147 16.60 0.29 8.49
CA ARG A 147 16.49 1.70 8.07
C ARG A 147 15.54 2.49 8.96
N LYS A 148 14.46 1.86 9.41
CA LYS A 148 13.50 2.49 10.32
C LYS A 148 14.13 2.83 11.66
N ASP A 149 14.93 1.94 12.22
CA ASP A 149 15.65 2.18 13.48
C ASP A 149 16.70 3.29 13.32
N GLN A 150 17.36 3.40 12.16
CA GLN A 150 18.25 4.54 11.88
C GLN A 150 17.52 5.89 11.92
N CYS A 151 16.25 5.93 11.50
CA CYS A 151 15.42 7.14 11.57
C CYS A 151 14.88 7.40 12.97
N PHE A 152 14.67 6.36 13.77
CA PHE A 152 14.07 6.42 15.11
C PHE A 152 14.81 5.48 16.06
N PRO A 153 16.05 5.83 16.48
CA PRO A 153 16.94 4.93 17.23
C PRO A 153 16.32 4.40 18.53
N GLY A 154 16.49 3.12 18.78
CA GLY A 154 16.04 2.46 20.02
C GLY A 154 14.54 2.29 20.18
N ARG A 155 13.75 2.61 19.12
CA ARG A 155 12.29 2.47 19.17
C ARG A 155 11.82 1.05 18.82
N PHE A 156 12.64 0.28 18.12
CA PHE A 156 12.28 -1.05 17.62
C PHE A 156 13.26 -2.10 18.15
N PRO A 157 12.78 -3.32 18.47
CA PRO A 157 13.61 -4.41 19.01
C PRO A 157 14.42 -5.07 17.87
N ILE A 158 15.33 -4.31 17.25
CA ILE A 158 16.12 -4.77 16.08
C ILE A 158 17.07 -5.91 16.42
N GLU A 159 17.43 -6.08 17.68
CA GLU A 159 18.25 -7.19 18.19
C GLU A 159 17.58 -8.56 17.96
N ARG A 160 16.27 -8.60 17.79
CA ARG A 160 15.49 -9.83 17.50
C ARG A 160 15.49 -10.20 16.03
N LEU A 161 15.81 -9.26 15.13
CA LEU A 161 15.73 -9.47 13.69
C LEU A 161 16.57 -10.67 13.19
N PRO A 162 17.78 -10.95 13.69
CA PRO A 162 18.56 -12.11 13.23
C PRO A 162 17.86 -13.45 13.45
N GLY A 163 17.01 -13.57 14.47
CA GLY A 163 16.25 -14.79 14.78
C GLY A 163 14.98 -14.99 13.93
N ILE A 164 14.49 -13.95 13.26
CA ILE A 164 13.26 -14.04 12.47
C ILE A 164 13.55 -14.76 11.16
N ARG A 165 12.90 -15.90 10.93
CA ARG A 165 13.04 -16.70 9.71
C ARG A 165 11.75 -16.77 8.88
N THR A 166 10.63 -16.42 9.51
CA THR A 166 9.28 -16.44 8.92
C THR A 166 8.53 -15.17 9.28
#